data_1ab27417fb4ce9e0d96e4ab41872a2cd
#
_entry.id   1ab27417fb4ce9e0d96e4ab41872a2cd
#
_cell.length_a   1.000
_cell.length_b   1.000
_cell.length_c   1.000
_cell.angle_alpha   90.00
_cell.angle_beta   90.00
_cell.angle_gamma   90.00
#
_symmetry.space_group_name_H-M   'P 1'
#
loop_
_entity.id
_entity.type
_entity.pdbx_description
1 polymer ?
#
loop_
_entity_poly.entity_id
_entity_poly.type
_entity_poly.pdbx_seq_one_letter_code
_entity_poly.pdbx_strand_id
1 'polypeptide(L)'
;MRLLFILFLCISHLTDLEAQQEDNVWMFGWGFKPKTTPETKADSLWGGSNIDFSFEPPFIYYDPTRSNEFNETNSIISDSNGKLMLSTNGMQIFGKDNEVIEDTINYCPYWNDFSTPFQGKLRPRGFPIIQGAMILPDPADSLRYYVLYTQFQRGENWWENYVKGLYYSHVDMWLDDGNGGLLSRDVPMVEDSLGWGGLSACRHANGRDWWVVQVGKNREVFHEFLITPDGISDDRVITFNGKYRRTYPLVFTTFSPDGSKYIAQMAHDTCKMSIMDFDRCSGDLEEIYSESYEITVGPQAVVFSDDSRYLYFSNRTELYPDGESVLYQYDTEAEDIAASKTLIASWDGYSYIYPEDANVPPFEYEVDFGYMGLGPDGRIYVCPTTGSNREMSTIEYPHEGGTACEVRQHSIHIPTNFSRTMPNFPNFRLGPLDGSPCDTLGLDNYPVAKFRYEQDTDYLEVRFTELSYYQPEHWEWDFGDGGTSIERYPTHQYENKGVYEVCLTVSNENSSNTTCRTLIIGTSSSSEVSDIVGISLYPNPVIDDLLVILSDYLPEHGMMVIRDIQGREVQRTDIRYGWNSLSLAHLVSGVYVWEFYDGKVFIKSGKLVKE
;
A
#
# COMPACT_ATOMS: atom_id res chain seq x y z
N MET A 1 39.70 26.81 47.69
CA MET A 1 38.75 27.38 46.72
C MET A 1 38.98 26.61 45.40
N ARG A 2 38.20 25.53 45.22
CA ARG A 2 38.23 24.69 44.00
C ARG A 2 37.00 25.07 43.14
N LEU A 3 37.26 25.64 41.98
CA LEU A 3 36.26 25.90 40.96
C LEU A 3 35.85 24.56 40.32
N LEU A 4 34.57 24.20 40.46
CA LEU A 4 33.93 23.10 39.73
C LEU A 4 33.47 23.67 38.39
N PHE A 5 34.09 23.26 37.28
CA PHE A 5 33.56 23.48 35.93
C PHE A 5 32.49 22.40 35.68
N ILE A 6 31.23 22.80 35.63
CA ILE A 6 30.15 21.97 35.15
C ILE A 6 30.15 22.13 33.63
N LEU A 7 30.61 21.08 32.95
CA LEU A 7 30.46 20.94 31.49
C LEU A 7 29.00 20.56 31.21
N PHE A 8 28.19 21.49 30.72
CA PHE A 8 26.94 21.19 30.10
C PHE A 8 27.24 20.49 28.76
N LEU A 9 27.14 19.15 28.72
CA LEU A 9 26.98 18.41 27.47
C LEU A 9 25.58 18.73 26.96
N CYS A 10 25.45 19.61 25.98
CA CYS A 10 24.34 19.61 25.08
C CYS A 10 24.43 18.30 24.29
N ILE A 11 23.71 17.27 24.74
CA ILE A 11 23.35 16.14 23.91
C ILE A 11 22.28 16.72 22.97
N SER A 12 22.71 17.16 21.79
CA SER A 12 21.80 17.30 20.67
C SER A 12 21.26 15.88 20.42
N HIS A 13 20.02 15.62 20.82
CA HIS A 13 19.25 14.55 20.22
C HIS A 13 19.09 14.95 18.74
N LEU A 14 20.02 14.52 17.91
CA LEU A 14 19.70 14.20 16.54
C LEU A 14 18.69 13.06 16.65
N THR A 15 17.40 13.40 16.70
CA THR A 15 16.37 12.48 16.31
C THR A 15 16.69 12.18 14.85
N ASP A 16 17.20 10.98 14.58
CA ASP A 16 17.16 10.45 13.22
C ASP A 16 15.72 10.65 12.76
N LEU A 17 15.54 11.48 11.74
CA LEU A 17 14.27 11.62 11.04
C LEU A 17 14.07 10.29 10.30
N GLU A 18 13.50 9.32 11.03
CA GLU A 18 13.13 8.04 10.44
C GLU A 18 12.01 8.31 9.43
N ALA A 19 12.21 7.82 8.22
CA ALA A 19 11.19 7.88 7.19
C ALA A 19 9.96 7.12 7.69
N GLN A 20 8.78 7.76 7.64
CA GLN A 20 7.53 7.10 8.00
C GLN A 20 7.24 5.99 6.99
N GLN A 21 7.18 4.75 7.47
CA GLN A 21 7.03 3.53 6.67
C GLN A 21 5.85 2.68 7.14
N GLU A 22 4.87 3.30 7.79
CA GLU A 22 3.74 2.63 8.42
C GLU A 22 2.86 1.89 7.41
N ASP A 23 2.87 2.27 6.13
CA ASP A 23 2.14 1.64 5.03
C ASP A 23 3.02 0.78 4.11
N ASN A 24 4.27 0.51 4.46
CA ASN A 24 5.21 -0.19 3.60
C ASN A 24 4.87 -1.67 3.37
N VAL A 25 4.06 -2.29 4.22
CA VAL A 25 3.64 -3.68 4.04
C VAL A 25 2.17 -3.74 3.67
N TRP A 26 1.87 -4.31 2.50
CA TRP A 26 0.51 -4.63 2.08
C TRP A 26 0.27 -6.14 2.13
N MET A 27 -0.85 -6.56 2.71
CA MET A 27 -1.16 -7.97 2.90
C MET A 27 -2.43 -8.33 2.13
N PHE A 28 -2.38 -9.47 1.43
CA PHE A 28 -3.47 -9.97 0.59
C PHE A 28 -3.68 -11.47 0.82
N GLY A 29 -4.82 -11.97 0.33
CA GLY A 29 -5.07 -13.39 0.20
C GLY A 29 -5.81 -14.01 1.38
N TRP A 30 -6.06 -15.31 1.19
CA TRP A 30 -6.80 -16.14 2.12
C TRP A 30 -5.79 -16.88 2.99
N GLY A 31 -5.63 -16.52 4.24
CA GLY A 31 -4.58 -16.99 5.17
C GLY A 31 -4.50 -18.48 5.42
N PHE A 32 -5.09 -19.35 4.59
CA PHE A 32 -5.21 -20.74 4.93
C PHE A 32 -5.03 -21.74 3.77
N LYS A 33 -4.15 -22.73 3.99
CA LYS A 33 -4.05 -23.96 3.22
C LYS A 33 -4.78 -25.09 3.97
N PRO A 34 -5.84 -25.74 3.41
CA PRO A 34 -6.43 -26.91 4.04
C PRO A 34 -5.42 -28.03 4.18
N LYS A 35 -5.09 -28.44 5.40
CA LYS A 35 -4.15 -29.55 5.67
C LYS A 35 -4.67 -30.94 5.26
N THR A 36 -5.87 -31.03 4.70
CA THR A 36 -6.58 -32.30 4.48
C THR A 36 -6.56 -32.79 3.04
N THR A 37 -6.01 -32.02 2.10
CA THR A 37 -5.85 -32.45 0.71
C THR A 37 -4.40 -32.80 0.41
N PRO A 38 -4.12 -33.87 -0.37
CA PRO A 38 -2.79 -34.13 -0.91
C PRO A 38 -2.31 -32.88 -1.66
N GLU A 39 -1.02 -32.59 -1.61
CA GLU A 39 -0.43 -31.46 -2.33
C GLU A 39 -0.76 -31.52 -3.83
N THR A 40 -1.74 -30.75 -4.24
CA THR A 40 -2.09 -30.55 -5.64
C THR A 40 -1.61 -29.16 -6.06
N LYS A 41 -1.48 -28.91 -7.38
CA LYS A 41 -1.19 -27.55 -7.87
C LYS A 41 -2.19 -26.50 -7.37
N ALA A 42 -3.42 -26.91 -7.05
CA ALA A 42 -4.46 -26.06 -6.49
C ALA A 42 -4.12 -25.56 -5.07
N ASP A 43 -3.33 -26.32 -4.29
CA ASP A 43 -2.98 -25.96 -2.92
C ASP A 43 -2.04 -24.73 -2.84
N SER A 44 -1.24 -24.48 -3.86
CA SER A 44 -0.35 -23.33 -3.96
C SER A 44 -1.06 -21.99 -4.26
N LEU A 45 -2.36 -22.01 -4.49
CA LEU A 45 -3.17 -20.82 -4.80
C LEU A 45 -3.79 -20.18 -3.55
N TRP A 46 -3.70 -20.86 -2.42
CA TRP A 46 -4.24 -20.41 -1.14
C TRP A 46 -3.12 -20.03 -0.18
N GLY A 47 -3.33 -19.00 0.60
CA GLY A 47 -2.38 -18.52 1.60
C GLY A 47 -2.26 -17.00 1.57
N GLY A 48 -1.34 -16.49 2.36
CA GLY A 48 -1.03 -15.08 2.44
C GLY A 48 -0.02 -14.63 1.41
N SER A 49 -0.26 -13.52 0.76
CA SER A 49 0.73 -12.81 -0.05
C SER A 49 0.94 -11.42 0.51
N ASN A 50 2.15 -10.94 0.43
CA ASN A 50 2.53 -9.60 0.88
C ASN A 50 3.22 -8.85 -0.25
N ILE A 51 3.07 -7.51 -0.24
CA ILE A 51 3.90 -6.58 -1.00
C ILE A 51 4.66 -5.75 0.03
N ASP A 52 5.97 -5.73 -0.06
CA ASP A 52 6.85 -4.98 0.83
C ASP A 52 7.54 -3.85 0.05
N PHE A 53 7.18 -2.62 0.34
CA PHE A 53 7.68 -1.41 -0.29
C PHE A 53 8.99 -0.88 0.35
N SER A 54 9.56 -1.61 1.30
CA SER A 54 10.92 -1.32 1.77
C SER A 54 11.98 -1.64 0.70
N PHE A 55 11.56 -2.33 -0.36
CA PHE A 55 12.38 -2.70 -1.50
C PHE A 55 11.95 -1.96 -2.76
N GLU A 56 12.86 -1.83 -3.72
CA GLU A 56 12.61 -1.25 -5.03
C GLU A 56 13.23 -2.12 -6.13
N PRO A 57 12.39 -2.68 -7.03
CA PRO A 57 10.93 -2.65 -7.00
C PRO A 57 10.35 -3.32 -5.76
N PRO A 58 9.08 -3.05 -5.40
CA PRO A 58 8.42 -3.65 -4.25
C PRO A 58 8.49 -5.18 -4.27
N PHE A 59 8.78 -5.75 -3.10
CA PHE A 59 8.92 -7.19 -2.97
C PHE A 59 7.56 -7.87 -2.77
N ILE A 60 7.22 -8.80 -3.66
CA ILE A 60 5.97 -9.57 -3.61
C ILE A 60 6.30 -11.00 -3.24
N TYR A 61 5.80 -11.48 -2.11
CA TYR A 61 6.13 -12.81 -1.62
C TYR A 61 4.94 -13.55 -1.00
N TYR A 62 5.05 -14.87 -1.00
CA TYR A 62 4.16 -15.77 -0.30
C TYR A 62 4.59 -15.90 1.16
N ASP A 63 3.65 -15.75 2.08
CA ASP A 63 3.87 -15.97 3.50
C ASP A 63 3.12 -17.23 3.97
N PRO A 64 3.82 -18.35 4.13
CA PRO A 64 3.22 -19.62 4.55
C PRO A 64 2.83 -19.63 6.03
N THR A 65 3.33 -18.69 6.82
CA THR A 65 3.12 -18.65 8.29
C THR A 65 1.86 -17.90 8.66
N ARG A 66 1.37 -17.05 7.75
CA ARG A 66 0.25 -16.18 8.00
C ARG A 66 -1.06 -16.94 8.14
N SER A 67 -1.79 -16.67 9.23
CA SER A 67 -3.09 -17.27 9.54
C SER A 67 -4.30 -16.36 9.31
N ASN A 68 -4.07 -15.05 9.14
CA ASN A 68 -5.12 -14.06 8.90
C ASN A 68 -5.62 -14.09 7.46
N GLU A 69 -6.92 -13.89 7.30
CA GLU A 69 -7.60 -13.82 6.01
C GLU A 69 -8.17 -12.41 5.81
N PHE A 70 -8.04 -11.88 4.61
CA PHE A 70 -8.62 -10.60 4.22
C PHE A 70 -9.65 -10.82 3.12
N ASN A 71 -10.92 -10.55 3.44
CA ASN A 71 -11.98 -10.49 2.44
C ASN A 71 -11.95 -9.12 1.73
N GLU A 72 -12.85 -8.20 2.08
CA GLU A 72 -12.83 -6.83 1.55
C GLU A 72 -12.34 -5.81 2.59
N THR A 73 -12.58 -6.10 3.89
CA THR A 73 -12.02 -5.31 4.98
C THR A 73 -10.55 -5.67 5.20
N ASN A 74 -9.67 -4.68 5.07
CA ASN A 74 -8.23 -4.85 5.18
C ASN A 74 -7.61 -3.55 5.72
N SER A 75 -6.95 -3.62 6.86
CA SER A 75 -6.13 -2.53 7.36
C SER A 75 -4.90 -3.07 8.09
N ILE A 76 -3.79 -2.41 7.89
CA ILE A 76 -2.47 -2.85 8.33
C ILE A 76 -1.72 -1.62 8.83
N ILE A 77 -0.76 -1.79 9.72
CA ILE A 77 0.20 -0.76 10.07
C ILE A 77 1.56 -1.38 10.37
N SER A 78 2.61 -0.75 9.87
CA SER A 78 4.00 -1.04 10.21
C SER A 78 4.54 0.01 11.19
N ASP A 79 5.72 -0.23 11.76
CA ASP A 79 6.46 0.80 12.49
C ASP A 79 7.19 1.75 11.52
N SER A 80 7.86 2.77 12.05
CA SER A 80 8.64 3.74 11.27
C SER A 80 9.76 3.11 10.44
N ASN A 81 10.16 1.86 10.74
CA ASN A 81 11.15 1.09 9.99
C ASN A 81 10.51 0.14 8.96
N GLY A 82 9.20 0.21 8.75
CA GLY A 82 8.46 -0.63 7.82
C GLY A 82 8.17 -2.05 8.31
N LYS A 83 8.42 -2.36 9.59
CA LYS A 83 8.13 -3.68 10.15
C LYS A 83 6.68 -3.77 10.59
N LEU A 84 5.97 -4.81 10.17
CA LEU A 84 4.58 -5.06 10.56
C LEU A 84 4.38 -4.97 12.08
N MET A 85 3.38 -4.20 12.50
CA MET A 85 2.97 -4.04 13.89
C MET A 85 1.59 -4.64 14.16
N LEU A 86 0.59 -4.25 13.38
CA LEU A 86 -0.79 -4.70 13.53
C LEU A 86 -1.44 -4.91 12.18
N SER A 87 -2.42 -5.81 12.14
CA SER A 87 -3.37 -5.92 11.03
C SER A 87 -4.76 -6.28 11.54
N THR A 88 -5.79 -5.95 10.76
CA THR A 88 -7.18 -6.34 11.04
C THR A 88 -7.98 -6.58 9.78
N ASN A 89 -8.85 -7.57 9.83
CA ASN A 89 -9.87 -7.85 8.83
C ASN A 89 -11.28 -7.37 9.26
N GLY A 90 -11.34 -6.53 10.30
CA GLY A 90 -12.57 -6.01 10.90
C GLY A 90 -13.28 -6.98 11.86
N MET A 91 -12.79 -8.22 12.00
CA MET A 91 -13.34 -9.26 12.90
C MET A 91 -12.33 -9.73 13.95
N GLN A 92 -11.03 -9.62 13.65
CA GLN A 92 -9.92 -9.99 14.52
C GLN A 92 -8.82 -8.91 14.43
N ILE A 93 -8.01 -8.83 15.47
CA ILE A 93 -6.78 -8.01 15.48
C ILE A 93 -5.59 -8.97 15.61
N PHE A 94 -4.60 -8.77 14.75
CA PHE A 94 -3.37 -9.56 14.68
C PHE A 94 -2.17 -8.67 15.00
N GLY A 95 -1.22 -9.21 15.76
CA GLY A 95 0.04 -8.55 16.10
C GLY A 95 1.14 -8.74 15.05
N LYS A 96 2.31 -8.26 15.40
CA LYS A 96 3.52 -8.23 14.54
C LYS A 96 3.95 -9.57 13.94
N ASP A 97 3.67 -10.68 14.63
CA ASP A 97 4.02 -12.04 14.21
C ASP A 97 2.83 -12.77 13.56
N ASN A 98 1.80 -12.03 13.13
CA ASN A 98 0.52 -12.55 12.63
C ASN A 98 -0.25 -13.43 13.63
N GLU A 99 0.10 -13.37 14.91
CA GLU A 99 -0.64 -14.02 15.98
C GLU A 99 -1.83 -13.16 16.40
N VAL A 100 -2.90 -13.83 16.81
CA VAL A 100 -4.15 -13.16 17.18
C VAL A 100 -3.99 -12.49 18.54
N ILE A 101 -4.12 -11.17 18.61
CA ILE A 101 -4.23 -10.40 19.85
C ILE A 101 -5.64 -10.52 20.42
N GLU A 102 -6.66 -10.43 19.56
CA GLU A 102 -8.06 -10.53 19.93
C GLU A 102 -8.86 -11.29 18.87
N ASP A 103 -9.44 -12.41 19.27
CA ASP A 103 -10.16 -13.34 18.40
C ASP A 103 -11.51 -12.83 17.94
N THR A 104 -12.10 -11.88 18.65
CA THR A 104 -13.49 -11.46 18.40
C THR A 104 -13.69 -10.01 18.78
N ILE A 105 -13.42 -9.14 17.84
CA ILE A 105 -13.95 -7.76 17.84
C ILE A 105 -15.20 -7.70 16.97
N ASN A 106 -15.99 -6.66 17.13
CA ASN A 106 -17.07 -6.36 16.20
C ASN A 106 -18.12 -7.49 16.08
N TYR A 107 -18.43 -8.17 17.18
CA TYR A 107 -19.37 -9.29 17.18
C TYR A 107 -20.78 -8.81 16.79
N CYS A 108 -21.34 -9.43 15.75
CA CYS A 108 -22.70 -9.17 15.27
C CYS A 108 -23.43 -10.50 14.99
N PRO A 109 -24.78 -10.50 14.83
CA PRO A 109 -25.56 -11.73 14.55
C PRO A 109 -25.11 -12.50 13.32
N TYR A 110 -24.40 -11.85 12.39
CA TYR A 110 -23.94 -12.43 11.12
C TYR A 110 -22.47 -12.82 11.12
N TRP A 111 -21.81 -12.76 12.27
CA TRP A 111 -20.37 -13.04 12.40
C TRP A 111 -19.99 -14.43 11.84
N ASN A 112 -20.83 -15.44 12.06
CA ASN A 112 -20.60 -16.80 11.59
C ASN A 112 -20.71 -16.93 10.06
N ASP A 113 -21.47 -16.05 9.40
CA ASP A 113 -21.65 -16.08 7.94
C ASP A 113 -20.35 -15.71 7.20
N PHE A 114 -19.47 -14.95 7.87
CA PHE A 114 -18.18 -14.52 7.36
C PHE A 114 -17.01 -15.33 7.98
N SER A 115 -17.32 -16.51 8.49
CA SER A 115 -16.33 -17.41 9.09
C SER A 115 -16.35 -18.75 8.39
N THR A 116 -15.18 -19.35 8.19
CA THR A 116 -15.04 -20.70 7.64
C THR A 116 -14.81 -21.73 8.76
N PRO A 117 -15.51 -22.88 8.73
CA PRO A 117 -15.21 -23.97 9.64
C PRO A 117 -13.83 -24.56 9.35
N PHE A 118 -12.96 -24.58 10.36
CA PHE A 118 -11.66 -25.21 10.25
C PHE A 118 -11.26 -25.90 11.54
N GLN A 119 -10.92 -27.19 11.48
CA GLN A 119 -10.52 -28.02 12.64
C GLN A 119 -11.47 -27.87 13.85
N GLY A 120 -12.79 -27.73 13.60
CA GLY A 120 -13.81 -27.57 14.65
C GLY A 120 -13.90 -26.15 15.25
N LYS A 121 -13.14 -25.17 14.74
CA LYS A 121 -13.28 -23.75 15.07
C LYS A 121 -13.75 -22.96 13.86
N LEU A 122 -14.49 -21.88 14.09
CA LEU A 122 -14.79 -20.90 13.05
C LEU A 122 -13.60 -19.94 12.91
N ARG A 123 -13.14 -19.73 11.69
CA ARG A 123 -12.11 -18.72 11.36
C ARG A 123 -12.74 -17.57 10.61
N PRO A 124 -12.63 -16.34 11.13
CA PRO A 124 -13.13 -15.15 10.46
C PRO A 124 -12.32 -14.87 9.19
N ARG A 125 -13.03 -14.65 8.07
CA ARG A 125 -12.43 -14.25 6.80
C ARG A 125 -12.36 -12.74 6.60
N GLY A 126 -12.94 -11.98 7.52
CA GLY A 126 -13.15 -10.55 7.38
C GLY A 126 -14.54 -10.21 6.81
N PHE A 127 -15.01 -9.01 7.12
CA PHE A 127 -16.27 -8.51 6.57
C PHE A 127 -16.12 -8.10 5.09
N PRO A 128 -17.21 -8.19 4.31
CA PRO A 128 -17.25 -7.73 2.92
C PRO A 128 -17.52 -6.21 2.87
N ILE A 129 -16.76 -5.43 3.61
CA ILE A 129 -16.89 -3.97 3.70
C ILE A 129 -15.55 -3.36 3.30
N ILE A 130 -15.53 -2.74 2.12
CA ILE A 130 -14.36 -2.01 1.65
C ILE A 130 -14.19 -0.79 2.54
N GLN A 131 -12.93 -0.46 2.91
CA GLN A 131 -12.68 0.60 3.88
C GLN A 131 -13.50 0.41 5.17
N GLY A 132 -13.70 -0.85 5.57
CA GLY A 132 -14.46 -1.21 6.79
C GLY A 132 -13.65 -1.15 8.07
N ALA A 133 -12.33 -0.97 7.99
CA ALA A 133 -11.45 -0.80 9.14
C ALA A 133 -10.27 0.12 8.80
N MET A 134 -9.67 0.72 9.83
CA MET A 134 -8.46 1.55 9.74
C MET A 134 -7.69 1.51 11.05
N ILE A 135 -6.37 1.45 10.97
CA ILE A 135 -5.49 1.50 12.14
C ILE A 135 -4.75 2.83 12.14
N LEU A 136 -4.87 3.56 13.26
CA LEU A 136 -4.23 4.86 13.45
C LEU A 136 -3.32 4.83 14.68
N PRO A 137 -2.10 5.42 14.62
CA PRO A 137 -1.29 5.65 15.81
C PRO A 137 -2.04 6.54 16.81
N ASP A 138 -1.91 6.22 18.10
CA ASP A 138 -2.42 7.08 19.18
C ASP A 138 -1.53 8.33 19.30
N PRO A 139 -2.09 9.55 19.16
CA PRO A 139 -1.32 10.79 19.34
C PRO A 139 -0.65 10.94 20.71
N ALA A 140 -1.07 10.17 21.72
CA ALA A 140 -0.52 10.19 23.07
C ALA A 140 0.68 9.29 23.26
N ASP A 141 0.81 8.18 22.49
CA ASP A 141 1.84 7.16 22.70
C ASP A 141 2.12 6.40 21.40
N SER A 142 3.35 6.42 20.93
CA SER A 142 3.78 5.81 19.66
C SER A 142 3.68 4.27 19.62
N LEU A 143 3.46 3.60 20.76
CA LEU A 143 3.24 2.15 20.84
C LEU A 143 1.79 1.78 21.10
N ARG A 144 0.88 2.77 20.99
CA ARG A 144 -0.56 2.56 21.07
C ARG A 144 -1.23 2.86 19.73
N TYR A 145 -2.33 2.15 19.50
CA TYR A 145 -3.05 2.24 18.24
C TYR A 145 -4.56 2.21 18.47
N TYR A 146 -5.27 3.07 17.76
CA TYR A 146 -6.72 2.95 17.59
C TYR A 146 -7.01 2.06 16.39
N VAL A 147 -7.66 0.93 16.61
CA VAL A 147 -8.18 0.06 15.55
C VAL A 147 -9.65 0.41 15.37
N LEU A 148 -9.95 1.15 14.31
CA LEU A 148 -11.30 1.59 13.96
C LEU A 148 -11.95 0.54 13.06
N TYR A 149 -13.23 0.26 13.24
CA TYR A 149 -13.98 -0.68 12.40
C TYR A 149 -15.47 -0.42 12.41
N THR A 150 -16.09 -0.75 11.27
CA THR A 150 -17.52 -0.61 11.05
C THR A 150 -18.24 -1.93 11.33
N GLN A 151 -19.46 -1.88 11.92
CA GLN A 151 -20.23 -3.07 12.23
C GLN A 151 -21.25 -3.39 11.13
N PHE A 152 -21.14 -4.58 10.55
CA PHE A 152 -22.03 -5.05 9.50
C PHE A 152 -23.45 -5.32 10.01
N GLN A 153 -24.46 -4.87 9.23
CA GLN A 153 -25.87 -5.17 9.44
C GLN A 153 -26.49 -5.69 8.14
N ARG A 154 -27.08 -6.88 8.18
CA ARG A 154 -27.80 -7.44 7.04
C ARG A 154 -29.20 -6.83 6.93
N GLY A 155 -29.59 -6.44 5.71
CA GLY A 155 -30.95 -6.09 5.33
C GLY A 155 -31.79 -7.33 4.94
N GLU A 156 -33.04 -7.14 4.55
CA GLU A 156 -33.89 -8.23 4.03
C GLU A 156 -33.36 -8.77 2.69
N ASN A 157 -32.79 -7.88 1.88
CA ASN A 157 -32.10 -8.19 0.63
C ASN A 157 -30.62 -7.77 0.73
N TRP A 158 -29.74 -8.36 -0.07
CA TRP A 158 -28.31 -8.07 -0.05
C TRP A 158 -27.99 -6.57 -0.30
N TRP A 159 -28.80 -5.88 -1.09
CA TRP A 159 -28.68 -4.44 -1.36
C TRP A 159 -29.21 -3.54 -0.23
N GLU A 160 -29.80 -4.09 0.81
CA GLU A 160 -30.23 -3.38 1.99
C GLU A 160 -29.24 -3.51 3.15
N ASN A 161 -28.16 -4.24 2.93
CA ASN A 161 -27.06 -4.33 3.88
C ASN A 161 -26.51 -2.91 4.15
N TYR A 162 -26.13 -2.65 5.39
CA TYR A 162 -25.57 -1.36 5.79
C TYR A 162 -24.63 -1.53 6.99
N VAL A 163 -23.98 -0.47 7.36
CA VAL A 163 -23.16 -0.40 8.57
C VAL A 163 -23.99 0.19 9.70
N LYS A 164 -24.02 -0.48 10.84
CA LYS A 164 -24.82 -0.07 12.01
C LYS A 164 -24.14 0.99 12.85
N GLY A 165 -22.81 1.09 12.79
CA GLY A 165 -22.05 2.04 13.58
C GLY A 165 -20.55 1.93 13.32
N LEU A 166 -19.80 2.90 13.80
CA LEU A 166 -18.35 2.95 13.84
C LEU A 166 -17.89 2.75 15.29
N TYR A 167 -16.96 1.83 15.47
CA TYR A 167 -16.41 1.44 16.77
C TYR A 167 -14.89 1.47 16.72
N TYR A 168 -14.26 1.46 17.91
CA TYR A 168 -12.83 1.24 18.00
C TYR A 168 -12.46 0.28 19.12
N SER A 169 -11.31 -0.34 18.97
CA SER A 169 -10.54 -1.00 20.04
C SER A 169 -9.21 -0.26 20.20
N HIS A 170 -8.75 -0.08 21.43
CA HIS A 170 -7.48 0.57 21.73
C HIS A 170 -6.45 -0.48 22.11
N VAL A 171 -5.37 -0.55 21.35
CA VAL A 171 -4.29 -1.55 21.47
C VAL A 171 -3.06 -0.89 22.07
N ASP A 172 -2.41 -1.59 23.04
CA ASP A 172 -1.13 -1.19 23.60
C ASP A 172 -0.11 -2.31 23.35
N MET A 173 0.94 -1.98 22.59
CA MET A 173 1.99 -2.93 22.21
C MET A 173 2.98 -3.24 23.35
N TRP A 174 2.90 -2.55 24.50
CA TRP A 174 3.65 -2.91 25.69
C TRP A 174 3.09 -4.10 26.43
N LEU A 175 1.83 -4.43 26.21
CA LEU A 175 1.16 -5.56 26.87
C LEU A 175 1.65 -6.89 26.29
N ASP A 176 1.49 -7.97 27.06
CA ASP A 176 1.82 -9.34 26.68
C ASP A 176 3.27 -9.48 26.14
N ASP A 177 4.25 -8.97 26.92
CA ASP A 177 5.68 -9.02 26.60
C ASP A 177 6.02 -8.43 25.21
N GLY A 178 5.23 -7.45 24.75
CA GLY A 178 5.44 -6.76 23.46
C GLY A 178 4.73 -7.43 22.29
N ASN A 179 3.80 -8.36 22.53
CA ASN A 179 2.92 -8.94 21.52
C ASN A 179 1.67 -8.08 21.27
N GLY A 180 1.32 -7.23 22.23
CA GLY A 180 0.17 -6.36 22.20
C GLY A 180 -1.01 -6.89 22.98
N GLY A 181 -1.86 -5.97 23.44
CA GLY A 181 -3.09 -6.29 24.16
C GLY A 181 -4.08 -5.13 24.11
N LEU A 182 -5.34 -5.38 24.49
CA LEU A 182 -6.37 -4.36 24.45
C LEU A 182 -6.43 -3.56 25.76
N LEU A 183 -6.45 -2.24 25.63
CA LEU A 183 -6.85 -1.31 26.70
C LEU A 183 -8.37 -1.15 26.75
N SER A 184 -9.03 -1.15 25.59
CA SER A 184 -10.49 -1.13 25.46
C SER A 184 -10.92 -1.87 24.19
N ARG A 185 -12.18 -2.34 24.17
CA ARG A 185 -12.74 -3.10 23.05
C ARG A 185 -14.16 -2.66 22.73
N ASP A 186 -14.49 -2.65 21.42
CA ASP A 186 -15.83 -2.39 20.89
C ASP A 186 -16.45 -1.11 21.45
N VAL A 187 -15.64 -0.04 21.61
CA VAL A 187 -16.12 1.25 22.10
C VAL A 187 -16.83 1.97 20.95
N PRO A 188 -18.10 2.36 21.10
CA PRO A 188 -18.81 3.07 20.03
C PRO A 188 -18.29 4.50 19.88
N MET A 189 -18.05 4.92 18.63
CA MET A 189 -17.86 6.30 18.23
C MET A 189 -19.18 6.91 17.78
N VAL A 190 -19.91 6.20 16.92
CA VAL A 190 -21.28 6.55 16.50
C VAL A 190 -22.09 5.29 16.25
N GLU A 191 -23.33 5.29 16.71
CA GLU A 191 -24.32 4.23 16.43
C GLU A 191 -25.44 4.82 15.57
N ASP A 192 -25.23 4.78 14.24
CA ASP A 192 -26.20 5.24 13.22
C ASP A 192 -26.10 4.33 11.98
N SER A 193 -27.04 4.49 11.06
CA SER A 193 -26.97 3.85 9.76
C SER A 193 -25.92 4.53 8.89
N LEU A 194 -24.78 3.86 8.70
CA LEU A 194 -23.65 4.38 7.95
C LEU A 194 -23.56 3.75 6.56
N GLY A 195 -22.74 4.35 5.69
CA GLY A 195 -22.42 3.84 4.38
C GLY A 195 -21.64 2.52 4.46
N TRP A 196 -21.76 1.69 3.43
CA TRP A 196 -20.98 0.47 3.30
C TRP A 196 -19.60 0.81 2.72
N GLY A 197 -18.64 1.09 3.58
CA GLY A 197 -17.35 1.67 3.27
C GLY A 197 -17.25 3.15 3.68
N GLY A 198 -16.29 3.85 3.12
CA GLY A 198 -16.12 5.29 3.30
C GLY A 198 -15.54 5.70 4.66
N LEU A 199 -14.80 4.82 5.32
CA LEU A 199 -13.95 5.16 6.46
C LEU A 199 -12.60 5.66 5.96
N SER A 200 -12.26 6.90 6.26
CA SER A 200 -11.01 7.53 5.88
C SER A 200 -10.48 8.43 6.98
N ALA A 201 -9.18 8.73 6.97
CA ALA A 201 -8.56 9.63 7.92
C ALA A 201 -7.50 10.52 7.27
N CYS A 202 -7.29 11.68 7.85
CA CYS A 202 -6.28 12.65 7.46
C CYS A 202 -5.58 13.21 8.70
N ARG A 203 -4.28 13.49 8.58
CA ARG A 203 -3.55 14.14 9.66
C ARG A 203 -4.03 15.59 9.84
N HIS A 204 -4.34 15.96 11.09
CA HIS A 204 -4.68 17.33 11.45
C HIS A 204 -3.53 18.29 11.12
N ALA A 205 -3.84 19.57 10.90
CA ALA A 205 -2.86 20.61 10.56
C ALA A 205 -1.75 20.81 11.61
N ASN A 206 -1.93 20.31 12.85
CA ASN A 206 -0.87 20.34 13.87
C ASN A 206 0.20 19.23 13.71
N GLY A 207 0.08 18.36 12.70
CA GLY A 207 1.05 17.31 12.39
C GLY A 207 1.03 16.07 13.29
N ARG A 208 0.19 16.04 14.34
CA ARG A 208 0.12 14.94 15.31
C ARG A 208 -1.23 14.24 15.33
N ASP A 209 -2.32 14.98 15.40
CA ASP A 209 -3.68 14.49 15.63
C ASP A 209 -4.30 13.97 14.32
N TRP A 210 -5.45 13.27 14.41
CA TRP A 210 -6.09 12.67 13.25
C TRP A 210 -7.55 13.10 13.11
N TRP A 211 -7.91 13.58 11.93
CA TRP A 211 -9.29 13.62 11.49
C TRP A 211 -9.72 12.24 11.00
N VAL A 212 -10.91 11.80 11.40
CA VAL A 212 -11.57 10.57 10.92
C VAL A 212 -12.91 10.95 10.35
N VAL A 213 -13.19 10.52 9.12
CA VAL A 213 -14.46 10.79 8.44
C VAL A 213 -15.13 9.47 8.07
N GLN A 214 -16.41 9.35 8.41
CA GLN A 214 -17.25 8.23 8.05
C GLN A 214 -18.53 8.72 7.39
N VAL A 215 -18.86 8.22 6.21
CA VAL A 215 -20.06 8.64 5.48
C VAL A 215 -21.30 7.94 6.03
N GLY A 216 -22.35 8.69 6.25
CA GLY A 216 -23.67 8.18 6.65
C GLY A 216 -24.39 7.47 5.50
N LYS A 217 -25.32 6.56 5.81
CA LYS A 217 -26.13 5.84 4.83
C LYS A 217 -26.92 6.75 3.89
N ASN A 218 -27.35 7.91 4.39
CA ASN A 218 -28.12 8.89 3.64
C ASN A 218 -27.29 9.79 2.74
N ARG A 219 -25.91 9.65 2.78
CA ARG A 219 -24.94 10.33 1.90
C ARG A 219 -24.97 11.87 1.94
N GLU A 220 -25.86 12.44 2.71
CA GLU A 220 -25.92 13.86 3.01
C GLU A 220 -25.21 14.17 4.33
N VAL A 221 -24.84 13.11 5.06
CA VAL A 221 -24.29 13.18 6.40
C VAL A 221 -22.90 12.59 6.40
N PHE A 222 -21.95 13.33 6.94
CA PHE A 222 -20.60 12.90 7.23
C PHE A 222 -20.41 13.02 8.74
N HIS A 223 -20.00 11.93 9.37
CA HIS A 223 -19.59 11.87 10.75
C HIS A 223 -18.09 12.12 10.83
N GLU A 224 -17.68 13.10 11.59
CA GLU A 224 -16.30 13.52 11.72
C GLU A 224 -15.86 13.48 13.17
N PHE A 225 -14.68 12.97 13.41
CA PHE A 225 -14.06 12.85 14.73
C PHE A 225 -12.64 13.36 14.69
N LEU A 226 -12.19 13.97 15.78
CA LEU A 226 -10.80 14.34 16.00
C LEU A 226 -10.20 13.44 17.07
N ILE A 227 -9.11 12.73 16.73
CA ILE A 227 -8.35 11.91 17.67
C ILE A 227 -7.13 12.72 18.13
N THR A 228 -7.04 12.96 19.43
CA THR A 228 -5.99 13.72 20.09
C THR A 228 -5.38 12.91 21.24
N PRO A 229 -4.32 13.38 21.92
CA PRO A 229 -3.82 12.75 23.14
C PRO A 229 -4.85 12.63 24.27
N ASP A 230 -5.89 13.46 24.25
CA ASP A 230 -6.96 13.42 25.24
C ASP A 230 -8.05 12.38 24.89
N GLY A 231 -7.95 11.74 23.73
CA GLY A 231 -8.87 10.73 23.21
C GLY A 231 -9.61 11.19 21.96
N ILE A 232 -10.76 10.57 21.71
CA ILE A 232 -11.60 10.83 20.52
C ILE A 232 -12.68 11.85 20.88
N SER A 233 -12.85 12.88 20.03
CA SER A 233 -13.89 13.91 20.19
C SER A 233 -15.31 13.33 20.06
N ASP A 234 -16.30 14.12 20.49
CA ASP A 234 -17.70 13.87 20.14
C ASP A 234 -17.90 13.92 18.60
N ASP A 235 -18.95 13.24 18.14
CA ASP A 235 -19.34 13.21 16.72
C ASP A 235 -19.73 14.61 16.22
N ARG A 236 -18.99 15.10 15.23
CA ARG A 236 -19.34 16.31 14.48
C ARG A 236 -20.04 15.89 13.19
N VAL A 237 -21.30 16.29 13.05
CA VAL A 237 -22.12 15.94 11.89
C VAL A 237 -22.11 17.07 10.86
N ILE A 238 -21.55 16.79 9.67
CA ILE A 238 -21.58 17.70 8.52
C ILE A 238 -22.70 17.25 7.59
N THR A 239 -23.56 18.17 7.16
CA THR A 239 -24.69 17.85 6.28
C THR A 239 -24.61 18.65 4.98
N PHE A 240 -24.62 17.94 3.85
CA PHE A 240 -24.71 18.53 2.52
C PHE A 240 -26.16 18.48 2.02
N ASN A 241 -26.68 19.61 1.59
CA ASN A 241 -28.05 19.71 1.06
C ASN A 241 -28.15 19.16 -0.38
N GLY A 242 -28.32 17.87 -0.52
CA GLY A 242 -28.51 17.20 -1.79
C GLY A 242 -29.80 16.37 -1.81
N LYS A 243 -30.53 16.35 -2.94
CA LYS A 243 -31.71 15.49 -3.11
C LYS A 243 -31.28 14.12 -3.59
N TYR A 244 -30.92 13.22 -2.65
CA TYR A 244 -30.59 11.84 -2.99
C TYR A 244 -31.80 10.94 -2.85
N ARG A 245 -32.12 10.14 -3.88
CA ARG A 245 -33.14 9.09 -3.80
C ARG A 245 -32.51 7.83 -3.19
N ARG A 246 -33.34 6.94 -2.62
CA ARG A 246 -32.98 5.67 -1.95
C ARG A 246 -31.92 4.89 -2.72
N THR A 247 -30.87 4.44 -2.05
CA THR A 247 -29.71 3.91 -2.77
C THR A 247 -28.92 2.91 -1.94
N TYR A 248 -28.07 2.12 -2.62
CA TYR A 248 -27.07 1.26 -2.03
C TYR A 248 -26.09 2.07 -1.18
N PRO A 249 -25.68 1.50 -0.07
CA PRO A 249 -24.78 2.17 0.84
C PRO A 249 -23.29 2.06 0.45
N LEU A 250 -22.95 1.57 -0.75
CA LEU A 250 -21.54 1.44 -1.13
C LEU A 250 -20.91 2.81 -1.35
N VAL A 251 -19.89 3.09 -0.57
CA VAL A 251 -19.18 4.37 -0.56
C VAL A 251 -17.68 4.10 -0.60
N PHE A 252 -16.97 4.84 -1.43
CA PHE A 252 -15.52 4.88 -1.45
C PHE A 252 -15.04 6.32 -1.25
N THR A 253 -14.10 6.53 -0.33
CA THR A 253 -13.61 7.86 0.00
C THR A 253 -12.10 7.86 0.16
N THR A 254 -11.46 9.00 -0.12
CA THR A 254 -10.06 9.19 0.19
C THR A 254 -9.72 10.68 0.30
N PHE A 255 -8.69 10.99 1.07
CA PHE A 255 -8.05 12.29 1.06
C PHE A 255 -6.97 12.35 -0.01
N SER A 256 -6.68 13.53 -0.54
CA SER A 256 -5.47 13.76 -1.31
C SER A 256 -4.22 13.57 -0.44
N PRO A 257 -3.07 13.18 -1.02
CA PRO A 257 -1.84 13.02 -0.25
C PRO A 257 -1.40 14.25 0.56
N ASP A 258 -1.69 15.46 0.09
CA ASP A 258 -1.44 16.71 0.81
C ASP A 258 -2.51 17.05 1.87
N GLY A 259 -3.60 16.28 1.87
CA GLY A 259 -4.72 16.47 2.79
C GLY A 259 -5.59 17.68 2.50
N SER A 260 -5.40 18.38 1.37
CA SER A 260 -6.18 19.57 1.02
C SER A 260 -7.55 19.26 0.41
N LYS A 261 -7.74 18.04 -0.11
CA LYS A 261 -8.97 17.62 -0.76
C LYS A 261 -9.49 16.31 -0.19
N TYR A 262 -10.79 16.15 -0.23
CA TYR A 262 -11.50 14.92 0.12
C TYR A 262 -12.43 14.54 -1.01
N ILE A 263 -12.48 13.27 -1.36
CA ILE A 263 -13.42 12.75 -2.34
C ILE A 263 -14.34 11.72 -1.73
N ALA A 264 -15.64 11.81 -2.07
CA ALA A 264 -16.63 10.80 -1.77
C ALA A 264 -17.29 10.34 -3.07
N GLN A 265 -17.08 9.06 -3.38
CA GLN A 265 -17.72 8.38 -4.51
C GLN A 265 -18.77 7.43 -3.96
N MET A 266 -19.97 7.55 -4.46
CA MET A 266 -21.15 6.86 -3.95
C MET A 266 -21.85 6.13 -5.11
N ALA A 267 -21.92 4.80 -4.99
CA ALA A 267 -22.51 3.95 -6.03
C ALA A 267 -23.99 3.62 -5.74
N HIS A 268 -24.85 3.81 -6.68
CA HIS A 268 -26.21 3.25 -6.85
C HIS A 268 -26.88 3.79 -8.12
N ASP A 269 -28.23 3.56 -8.28
CA ASP A 269 -29.05 3.93 -9.46
C ASP A 269 -28.66 5.25 -10.15
N THR A 270 -28.03 6.15 -9.45
CA THR A 270 -27.27 7.30 -9.94
C THR A 270 -26.03 7.41 -9.06
N CYS A 271 -24.87 7.11 -9.62
CA CYS A 271 -23.62 7.33 -8.93
C CYS A 271 -23.36 8.83 -8.81
N LYS A 272 -22.84 9.25 -7.67
CA LYS A 272 -22.34 10.62 -7.49
C LYS A 272 -20.89 10.57 -7.02
N MET A 273 -20.08 11.38 -7.64
CA MET A 273 -18.74 11.71 -7.20
C MET A 273 -18.76 13.16 -6.73
N SER A 274 -18.23 13.44 -5.55
CA SER A 274 -18.08 14.80 -5.01
C SER A 274 -16.65 15.02 -4.56
N ILE A 275 -16.00 16.05 -5.10
CA ILE A 275 -14.68 16.54 -4.67
C ILE A 275 -14.93 17.73 -3.76
N MET A 276 -14.30 17.71 -2.61
CA MET A 276 -14.42 18.73 -1.58
C MET A 276 -13.05 19.25 -1.20
N ASP A 277 -12.91 20.55 -1.02
CA ASP A 277 -11.78 21.10 -0.28
C ASP A 277 -11.91 20.72 1.19
N PHE A 278 -10.79 20.43 1.82
CA PHE A 278 -10.71 20.04 3.23
C PHE A 278 -9.74 20.94 3.99
N ASP A 279 -10.24 21.61 4.99
CA ASP A 279 -9.39 22.39 5.91
C ASP A 279 -8.90 21.48 7.05
N ARG A 280 -7.64 21.09 6.99
CA ARG A 280 -6.98 20.23 7.99
C ARG A 280 -6.95 20.83 9.40
N CYS A 281 -7.18 22.16 9.54
CA CYS A 281 -7.20 22.84 10.82
C CYS A 281 -8.57 22.77 11.48
N SER A 282 -9.63 23.10 10.73
CA SER A 282 -11.00 23.15 11.25
C SER A 282 -11.79 21.86 11.03
N GLY A 283 -11.36 21.02 10.09
CA GLY A 283 -12.08 19.86 9.60
C GLY A 283 -13.22 20.22 8.63
N ASP A 284 -13.31 21.47 8.17
CA ASP A 284 -14.39 21.89 7.28
C ASP A 284 -14.25 21.27 5.89
N LEU A 285 -15.39 20.82 5.35
CA LEU A 285 -15.53 20.27 4.00
C LEU A 285 -16.37 21.23 3.15
N GLU A 286 -15.87 21.64 1.99
CA GLU A 286 -16.57 22.48 1.01
C GLU A 286 -16.61 21.80 -0.38
N GLU A 287 -17.82 21.48 -0.89
CA GLU A 287 -17.96 20.84 -2.22
C GLU A 287 -17.54 21.81 -3.32
N ILE A 288 -16.46 21.50 -4.04
CA ILE A 288 -15.96 22.29 -5.17
C ILE A 288 -16.40 21.72 -6.53
N TYR A 289 -16.68 20.43 -6.59
CA TYR A 289 -17.12 19.75 -7.80
C TYR A 289 -18.00 18.56 -7.47
N SER A 290 -19.05 18.34 -8.28
CA SER A 290 -19.78 17.09 -8.23
C SER A 290 -20.32 16.67 -9.59
N GLU A 291 -20.24 15.39 -9.89
CA GLU A 291 -20.77 14.76 -11.10
C GLU A 291 -21.69 13.61 -10.72
N SER A 292 -22.80 13.51 -11.45
CA SER A 292 -23.69 12.35 -11.37
C SER A 292 -23.72 11.62 -12.70
N TYR A 293 -23.57 10.31 -12.68
CA TYR A 293 -23.58 9.48 -13.88
C TYR A 293 -24.51 8.29 -13.69
N GLU A 294 -25.10 7.82 -14.81
CA GLU A 294 -25.99 6.67 -14.79
C GLU A 294 -25.21 5.40 -14.42
N ILE A 295 -25.95 4.45 -13.87
CA ILE A 295 -25.38 3.29 -13.20
C ILE A 295 -24.45 2.51 -14.06
N THR A 296 -23.47 2.12 -13.31
CA THR A 296 -22.63 1.02 -13.66
C THR A 296 -22.66 0.03 -12.51
N VAL A 297 -22.67 -1.23 -12.83
CA VAL A 297 -22.75 -2.29 -11.84
C VAL A 297 -21.34 -2.79 -11.58
N GLY A 298 -20.85 -2.53 -10.39
CA GLY A 298 -19.54 -3.01 -9.96
C GLY A 298 -18.89 -2.08 -8.96
N PRO A 299 -17.86 -2.55 -8.27
CA PRO A 299 -17.07 -1.70 -7.41
C PRO A 299 -16.35 -0.65 -8.26
N GLN A 300 -16.53 0.58 -7.89
CA GLN A 300 -15.84 1.74 -8.45
C GLN A 300 -14.96 2.33 -7.38
N ALA A 301 -13.80 2.80 -7.75
CA ALA A 301 -12.88 3.42 -6.83
C ALA A 301 -12.35 4.73 -7.36
N VAL A 302 -11.91 5.55 -6.43
CA VAL A 302 -11.25 6.82 -6.68
C VAL A 302 -9.96 6.89 -5.89
N VAL A 303 -8.94 7.50 -6.46
CA VAL A 303 -7.66 7.73 -5.79
C VAL A 303 -6.99 8.95 -6.39
N PHE A 304 -6.29 9.74 -5.56
CA PHE A 304 -5.49 10.85 -6.04
C PHE A 304 -4.10 10.39 -6.49
N SER A 305 -3.48 11.14 -7.39
CA SER A 305 -2.06 11.04 -7.70
C SER A 305 -1.20 11.40 -6.48
N ASP A 306 0.06 10.97 -6.52
CA ASP A 306 1.07 11.22 -5.49
C ASP A 306 1.34 12.73 -5.25
N ASP A 307 1.12 13.55 -6.27
CA ASP A 307 1.21 15.02 -6.20
C ASP A 307 -0.09 15.74 -5.84
N SER A 308 -1.19 14.98 -5.58
CA SER A 308 -2.53 15.50 -5.22
C SER A 308 -3.29 16.23 -6.32
N ARG A 309 -2.75 16.29 -7.54
CA ARG A 309 -3.34 17.03 -8.65
C ARG A 309 -4.40 16.24 -9.39
N TYR A 310 -4.06 15.00 -9.79
CA TYR A 310 -4.95 14.20 -10.61
C TYR A 310 -5.79 13.25 -9.75
N LEU A 311 -7.06 13.11 -10.14
CA LEU A 311 -7.97 12.13 -9.59
C LEU A 311 -8.20 11.02 -10.59
N TYR A 312 -8.00 9.79 -10.19
CA TYR A 312 -8.25 8.59 -10.96
C TYR A 312 -9.57 7.96 -10.55
N PHE A 313 -10.32 7.51 -11.52
CA PHE A 313 -11.65 6.96 -11.34
C PHE A 313 -11.83 5.72 -12.21
N SER A 314 -12.11 4.56 -11.57
CA SER A 314 -12.48 3.33 -12.27
C SER A 314 -14.00 3.30 -12.49
N ASN A 315 -14.43 2.90 -13.69
CA ASN A 315 -15.84 2.79 -14.03
C ASN A 315 -16.11 1.55 -14.91
N ARG A 316 -17.27 0.94 -14.72
CA ARG A 316 -17.76 -0.13 -15.57
C ARG A 316 -19.14 0.23 -16.09
N THR A 317 -19.32 0.21 -17.41
CA THR A 317 -20.52 0.77 -18.06
C THR A 317 -21.76 -0.12 -17.98
N GLU A 318 -21.59 -1.45 -17.85
CA GLU A 318 -22.70 -2.42 -17.76
C GLU A 318 -22.33 -3.64 -16.91
N LEU A 319 -23.33 -4.50 -16.61
CA LEU A 319 -23.11 -5.80 -15.94
C LEU A 319 -22.34 -6.79 -16.82
N TYR A 320 -21.50 -7.59 -16.17
CA TYR A 320 -20.87 -8.78 -16.78
C TYR A 320 -21.89 -9.59 -17.61
N PRO A 321 -21.57 -10.08 -18.86
CA PRO A 321 -20.24 -10.00 -19.49
C PRO A 321 -20.02 -8.82 -20.45
N ASP A 322 -21.01 -7.95 -20.69
CA ASP A 322 -21.04 -7.05 -21.83
C ASP A 322 -20.51 -5.62 -21.54
N GLY A 323 -20.16 -5.32 -20.28
CA GLY A 323 -19.75 -3.97 -19.87
C GLY A 323 -18.27 -3.69 -20.09
N GLU A 324 -17.96 -2.50 -20.60
CA GLU A 324 -16.58 -1.99 -20.65
C GLU A 324 -16.13 -1.53 -19.27
N SER A 325 -14.94 -1.97 -18.86
CA SER A 325 -14.24 -1.45 -17.69
C SER A 325 -13.20 -0.43 -18.15
N VAL A 326 -13.23 0.76 -17.57
CA VAL A 326 -12.45 1.91 -18.01
C VAL A 326 -11.85 2.67 -16.84
N LEU A 327 -10.73 3.36 -17.09
CA LEU A 327 -10.11 4.30 -16.18
C LEU A 327 -10.17 5.71 -16.76
N TYR A 328 -10.64 6.65 -15.93
CA TYR A 328 -10.62 8.08 -16.22
C TYR A 328 -9.66 8.81 -15.29
N GLN A 329 -9.14 9.91 -15.79
CA GLN A 329 -8.37 10.88 -15.02
C GLN A 329 -9.07 12.24 -15.08
N TYR A 330 -9.08 12.96 -13.95
CA TYR A 330 -9.52 14.36 -13.84
C TYR A 330 -8.35 15.19 -13.33
N ASP A 331 -8.19 16.39 -13.83
CA ASP A 331 -7.29 17.40 -13.26
C ASP A 331 -8.08 18.26 -12.27
N THR A 332 -7.83 18.07 -10.98
CA THR A 332 -8.57 18.76 -9.90
C THR A 332 -8.16 20.22 -9.73
N GLU A 333 -7.10 20.66 -10.41
CA GLU A 333 -6.63 22.05 -10.45
C GLU A 333 -7.09 22.78 -11.74
N ALA A 334 -7.76 22.07 -12.66
CA ALA A 334 -8.28 22.68 -13.88
C ALA A 334 -9.38 23.69 -13.55
N GLU A 335 -9.45 24.79 -14.30
CA GLU A 335 -10.53 25.79 -14.21
C GLU A 335 -11.91 25.15 -14.43
N ASP A 336 -11.99 24.13 -15.29
CA ASP A 336 -13.18 23.30 -15.49
C ASP A 336 -12.80 21.83 -15.28
N ILE A 337 -13.02 21.33 -14.06
CA ILE A 337 -12.73 19.94 -13.69
C ILE A 337 -13.50 18.95 -14.56
N ALA A 338 -14.77 19.27 -14.93
CA ALA A 338 -15.57 18.40 -15.79
C ALA A 338 -14.96 18.25 -17.19
N ALA A 339 -14.47 19.34 -17.76
CA ALA A 339 -13.85 19.34 -19.08
C ALA A 339 -12.47 18.65 -19.11
N SER A 340 -11.80 18.52 -17.96
CA SER A 340 -10.51 17.84 -17.84
C SER A 340 -10.60 16.32 -17.92
N LYS A 341 -11.80 15.74 -17.77
CA LYS A 341 -12.03 14.29 -17.79
C LYS A 341 -11.43 13.64 -19.03
N THR A 342 -10.48 12.75 -18.83
CA THR A 342 -9.75 12.05 -19.88
C THR A 342 -9.83 10.54 -19.68
N LEU A 343 -10.21 9.78 -20.72
CA LEU A 343 -10.09 8.32 -20.75
C LEU A 343 -8.62 7.95 -20.91
N ILE A 344 -8.07 7.23 -19.93
CA ILE A 344 -6.65 6.84 -19.91
C ILE A 344 -6.42 5.37 -20.27
N ALA A 345 -7.39 4.49 -19.97
CA ALA A 345 -7.34 3.09 -20.35
C ALA A 345 -8.74 2.48 -20.46
N SER A 346 -8.86 1.51 -21.36
CA SER A 346 -9.95 0.53 -21.40
C SER A 346 -9.39 -0.86 -21.14
N TRP A 347 -10.15 -1.71 -20.44
CA TRP A 347 -9.75 -3.09 -20.18
C TRP A 347 -9.49 -3.83 -21.50
N ASP A 348 -8.38 -4.56 -21.56
CA ASP A 348 -7.89 -5.21 -22.79
C ASP A 348 -8.50 -6.59 -23.05
N GLY A 349 -9.42 -7.05 -22.16
CA GLY A 349 -10.09 -8.34 -22.27
C GLY A 349 -9.32 -9.50 -21.61
N TYR A 350 -8.22 -9.24 -20.92
CA TYR A 350 -7.46 -10.29 -20.23
C TYR A 350 -8.25 -10.85 -19.04
N SER A 351 -8.24 -12.18 -18.92
CA SER A 351 -8.86 -12.89 -17.80
C SER A 351 -7.86 -13.87 -17.18
N TYR A 352 -7.87 -13.93 -15.86
CA TYR A 352 -7.15 -14.96 -15.12
C TYR A 352 -7.96 -16.25 -15.14
N ILE A 353 -7.34 -17.34 -15.61
CA ILE A 353 -7.97 -18.66 -15.66
C ILE A 353 -7.63 -19.40 -14.38
N TYR A 354 -8.64 -19.64 -13.54
CA TYR A 354 -8.50 -20.48 -12.36
C TYR A 354 -8.12 -21.90 -12.81
N PRO A 355 -7.03 -22.49 -12.29
CA PRO A 355 -6.55 -23.78 -12.76
C PRO A 355 -7.59 -24.88 -12.57
N GLU A 356 -7.66 -25.78 -13.55
CA GLU A 356 -8.48 -26.98 -13.49
C GLU A 356 -8.16 -27.81 -12.24
N ASP A 357 -9.05 -27.81 -11.27
CA ASP A 357 -9.22 -28.97 -10.41
C ASP A 357 -10.03 -29.99 -11.22
N ALA A 358 -9.68 -31.27 -11.19
CA ALA A 358 -10.35 -32.33 -11.93
C ALA A 358 -11.89 -32.43 -11.66
N ASN A 359 -12.40 -31.66 -10.70
CA ASN A 359 -13.78 -31.64 -10.25
C ASN A 359 -14.48 -30.27 -10.42
N VAL A 360 -13.78 -29.23 -10.87
CA VAL A 360 -14.37 -27.89 -11.08
C VAL A 360 -14.01 -27.42 -12.49
N PRO A 361 -14.99 -27.03 -13.31
CA PRO A 361 -14.69 -26.48 -14.64
C PRO A 361 -13.85 -25.21 -14.49
N PRO A 362 -12.94 -24.92 -15.45
CA PRO A 362 -12.13 -23.71 -15.41
C PRO A 362 -13.03 -22.48 -15.34
N PHE A 363 -12.74 -21.61 -14.40
CA PHE A 363 -13.40 -20.34 -14.23
C PHE A 363 -12.49 -19.24 -14.75
N GLU A 364 -13.01 -18.35 -15.58
CA GLU A 364 -12.34 -17.15 -16.04
C GLU A 364 -12.74 -15.98 -15.15
N TYR A 365 -11.74 -15.33 -14.56
CA TYR A 365 -11.91 -14.12 -13.76
C TYR A 365 -11.31 -12.95 -14.52
N GLU A 366 -12.14 -11.98 -14.89
CA GLU A 366 -11.68 -10.75 -15.54
C GLU A 366 -10.66 -10.02 -14.66
N VAL A 367 -9.59 -9.53 -15.27
CA VAL A 367 -8.61 -8.64 -14.64
C VAL A 367 -8.90 -7.22 -15.11
N ASP A 368 -10.05 -6.74 -14.74
CA ASP A 368 -10.56 -5.41 -15.05
C ASP A 368 -10.15 -4.36 -14.00
N PHE A 369 -10.73 -3.17 -14.03
CA PHE A 369 -10.37 -2.08 -13.13
C PHE A 369 -11.38 -1.96 -11.98
N GLY A 370 -10.98 -2.41 -10.80
CA GLY A 370 -11.76 -2.34 -9.57
C GLY A 370 -11.23 -1.30 -8.59
N TYR A 371 -10.85 -1.75 -7.38
CA TYR A 371 -10.36 -0.86 -6.33
C TYR A 371 -8.93 -0.42 -6.57
N MET A 372 -8.63 0.79 -6.14
CA MET A 372 -7.32 1.43 -6.33
C MET A 372 -6.73 1.87 -5.00
N GLY A 373 -5.41 1.85 -4.91
CA GLY A 373 -4.65 2.37 -3.78
C GLY A 373 -3.32 2.97 -4.24
N LEU A 374 -2.96 4.12 -3.68
CA LEU A 374 -1.66 4.74 -3.90
C LEU A 374 -0.61 4.01 -3.06
N GLY A 375 0.41 3.47 -3.71
CA GLY A 375 1.52 2.80 -3.06
C GLY A 375 2.59 3.76 -2.53
N PRO A 376 3.37 3.33 -1.52
CA PRO A 376 4.51 4.10 -1.01
C PRO A 376 5.60 4.41 -2.03
N ASP A 377 5.56 3.74 -3.18
CA ASP A 377 6.45 3.96 -4.32
C ASP A 377 5.88 4.97 -5.35
N GLY A 378 4.74 5.60 -5.03
CA GLY A 378 4.09 6.60 -5.88
C GLY A 378 3.33 6.03 -7.07
N ARG A 379 3.19 4.70 -7.20
CA ARG A 379 2.31 4.06 -8.19
C ARG A 379 0.91 3.89 -7.64
N ILE A 380 -0.08 3.91 -8.52
CA ILE A 380 -1.43 3.47 -8.17
C ILE A 380 -1.57 2.00 -8.56
N TYR A 381 -1.95 1.18 -7.60
CA TYR A 381 -2.25 -0.23 -7.78
C TYR A 381 -3.75 -0.41 -7.97
N VAL A 382 -4.13 -1.20 -8.97
CA VAL A 382 -5.54 -1.40 -9.35
C VAL A 382 -5.84 -2.88 -9.27
N CYS A 383 -6.67 -3.29 -8.29
CA CYS A 383 -7.14 -4.67 -8.22
C CYS A 383 -8.40 -4.87 -9.08
N PRO A 384 -8.65 -6.09 -9.57
CA PRO A 384 -9.84 -6.37 -10.36
C PRO A 384 -11.14 -6.32 -9.54
N THR A 385 -12.27 -6.17 -10.23
CA THR A 385 -13.60 -6.20 -9.59
C THR A 385 -14.01 -7.61 -9.14
N THR A 386 -13.35 -8.64 -9.65
CA THR A 386 -13.62 -10.04 -9.32
C THR A 386 -12.71 -10.54 -8.21
N GLY A 387 -13.27 -11.26 -7.23
CA GLY A 387 -12.47 -11.97 -6.22
C GLY A 387 -11.81 -13.22 -6.80
N SER A 388 -10.89 -13.82 -6.03
CA SER A 388 -10.12 -15.01 -6.43
C SER A 388 -9.21 -14.79 -7.65
N ASN A 389 -8.63 -13.62 -7.74
CA ASN A 389 -7.67 -13.23 -8.77
C ASN A 389 -6.24 -13.22 -8.22
N ARG A 390 -5.25 -13.17 -9.12
CA ARG A 390 -3.82 -13.10 -8.79
C ARG A 390 -3.09 -11.98 -9.49
N GLU A 391 -3.80 -11.22 -10.30
CA GLU A 391 -3.22 -10.16 -11.11
C GLU A 391 -3.75 -8.80 -10.66
N MET A 392 -2.88 -7.79 -10.69
CA MET A 392 -3.24 -6.38 -10.54
C MET A 392 -2.66 -5.57 -11.70
N SER A 393 -3.27 -4.44 -11.97
CA SER A 393 -2.75 -3.43 -12.89
C SER A 393 -2.09 -2.30 -12.12
N THR A 394 -1.26 -1.49 -12.79
CA THR A 394 -0.61 -0.31 -12.21
C THR A 394 -0.80 0.93 -13.07
N ILE A 395 -0.80 2.08 -12.45
CA ILE A 395 -0.57 3.39 -13.08
C ILE A 395 0.82 3.83 -12.63
N GLU A 396 1.76 3.90 -13.57
CA GLU A 396 3.19 4.04 -13.25
C GLU A 396 3.57 5.46 -12.84
N TYR A 397 3.00 6.48 -13.49
CA TYR A 397 3.31 7.89 -13.28
C TYR A 397 2.03 8.69 -13.04
N PRO A 398 1.40 8.55 -11.85
CA PRO A 398 0.09 9.17 -11.61
C PRO A 398 0.10 10.70 -11.65
N HIS A 399 1.25 11.34 -11.50
CA HIS A 399 1.44 12.79 -11.64
C HIS A 399 1.44 13.27 -13.09
N GLU A 400 1.41 12.35 -14.07
CA GLU A 400 1.39 12.71 -15.49
C GLU A 400 -0.04 12.77 -16.04
N GLY A 401 -0.28 13.74 -16.94
CA GLY A 401 -1.59 13.96 -17.56
C GLY A 401 -1.89 13.01 -18.71
N GLY A 402 -3.14 12.55 -18.79
CA GLY A 402 -3.62 11.68 -19.86
C GLY A 402 -2.89 10.35 -19.92
N THR A 403 -2.61 9.83 -21.12
CA THR A 403 -1.96 8.51 -21.30
C THR A 403 -0.48 8.50 -20.91
N ALA A 404 0.13 9.65 -20.63
CA ALA A 404 1.51 9.72 -20.13
C ALA A 404 1.64 9.16 -18.71
N CYS A 405 0.51 9.01 -17.97
CA CYS A 405 0.49 8.32 -16.67
C CYS A 405 0.81 6.81 -16.76
N GLU A 406 0.81 6.23 -17.96
CA GLU A 406 1.19 4.86 -18.30
C GLU A 406 0.47 3.78 -17.47
N VAL A 407 -0.71 3.35 -17.95
CA VAL A 407 -1.45 2.24 -17.36
C VAL A 407 -0.88 0.92 -17.87
N ARG A 408 -0.34 0.09 -16.96
CA ARG A 408 0.11 -1.28 -17.26
C ARG A 408 -0.89 -2.28 -16.72
N GLN A 409 -1.65 -2.89 -17.62
CA GLN A 409 -2.65 -3.86 -17.24
C GLN A 409 -2.00 -5.19 -16.85
N HIS A 410 -2.57 -5.91 -15.86
CA HIS A 410 -2.12 -7.21 -15.32
C HIS A 410 -0.59 -7.31 -15.13
N SER A 411 0.05 -6.22 -14.72
CA SER A 411 1.51 -6.09 -14.59
C SER A 411 2.07 -6.68 -13.29
N ILE A 412 1.23 -6.85 -12.27
CA ILE A 412 1.63 -7.35 -10.95
C ILE A 412 1.00 -8.71 -10.70
N HIS A 413 1.85 -9.70 -10.47
CA HIS A 413 1.43 -11.06 -10.14
C HIS A 413 1.55 -11.31 -8.63
N ILE A 414 0.42 -11.62 -7.98
CA ILE A 414 0.34 -11.96 -6.56
C ILE A 414 0.46 -13.50 -6.42
N PRO A 415 1.32 -14.03 -5.54
CA PRO A 415 1.55 -15.46 -5.39
C PRO A 415 0.31 -16.30 -5.11
N THR A 416 -0.66 -15.74 -4.38
CA THR A 416 -1.90 -16.44 -4.00
C THR A 416 -3.14 -15.69 -4.48
N ASN A 417 -4.27 -16.39 -4.57
CA ASN A 417 -5.55 -15.76 -4.82
C ASN A 417 -5.87 -14.76 -3.71
N PHE A 418 -6.36 -13.60 -4.08
CA PHE A 418 -6.84 -12.58 -3.16
C PHE A 418 -8.26 -12.13 -3.50
N SER A 419 -8.96 -11.58 -2.52
CA SER A 419 -10.25 -10.92 -2.73
C SER A 419 -10.03 -9.54 -3.34
N ARG A 420 -11.10 -8.95 -3.90
CA ARG A 420 -11.12 -7.56 -4.32
C ARG A 420 -10.95 -6.64 -3.11
N THR A 421 -9.73 -6.36 -2.71
CA THR A 421 -9.40 -5.54 -1.55
C THR A 421 -8.11 -4.78 -1.76
N MET A 422 -8.08 -3.58 -1.20
CA MET A 422 -6.86 -2.80 -1.02
C MET A 422 -6.76 -2.46 0.47
N PRO A 423 -5.57 -2.43 1.06
CA PRO A 423 -5.39 -1.96 2.42
C PRO A 423 -5.87 -0.52 2.56
N ASN A 424 -6.59 -0.22 3.64
CA ASN A 424 -7.11 1.12 3.92
C ASN A 424 -6.13 1.86 4.82
N PHE A 425 -5.43 2.84 4.25
CA PHE A 425 -4.43 3.66 4.92
C PHE A 425 -4.78 5.15 4.86
N PRO A 426 -4.47 5.93 5.90
CA PRO A 426 -4.30 7.37 5.75
C PRO A 426 -2.91 7.66 5.15
N ASN A 427 -2.64 8.92 4.78
CA ASN A 427 -1.27 9.33 4.49
C ASN A 427 -0.49 9.56 5.79
N PHE A 428 0.36 8.62 6.18
CA PHE A 428 1.19 8.73 7.37
C PHE A 428 2.33 9.76 7.20
N ARG A 429 2.73 10.08 5.95
CA ARG A 429 3.82 11.00 5.60
C ARG A 429 3.41 12.47 5.56
N LEU A 430 2.16 12.75 5.91
CA LEU A 430 1.65 14.12 5.99
C LEU A 430 2.04 14.75 7.32
N GLY A 431 2.84 15.82 7.26
CA GLY A 431 3.29 16.59 8.41
C GLY A 431 2.32 17.70 8.84
N PRO A 432 2.73 18.62 9.70
CA PRO A 432 1.96 19.82 10.07
C PRO A 432 1.70 20.69 8.83
N LEU A 433 0.80 21.65 8.96
CA LEU A 433 0.61 22.75 8.02
C LEU A 433 1.30 23.98 8.61
N ASP A 434 2.60 24.12 8.29
CA ASP A 434 3.46 25.15 8.85
C ASP A 434 2.87 26.54 8.66
N GLY A 435 2.92 27.37 9.70
CA GLY A 435 2.36 28.73 9.71
C GLY A 435 0.83 28.80 9.74
N SER A 436 0.11 27.67 9.80
CA SER A 436 -1.35 27.68 9.98
C SER A 436 -1.74 28.09 11.42
N PRO A 437 -2.99 28.54 11.66
CA PRO A 437 -3.47 28.82 13.02
C PRO A 437 -3.41 27.61 13.98
N CYS A 438 -3.32 26.40 13.44
CA CYS A 438 -3.25 25.14 14.18
C CYS A 438 -1.84 24.62 14.40
N ASP A 439 -0.85 25.27 13.85
CA ASP A 439 0.55 25.00 14.07
C ASP A 439 0.99 25.47 15.47
N THR A 440 0.55 24.73 16.48
CA THR A 440 0.69 25.12 17.89
C THR A 440 1.63 24.23 18.68
N LEU A 441 2.12 23.14 18.04
CA LEU A 441 2.94 22.14 18.72
C LEU A 441 4.44 22.34 18.50
N GLY A 442 4.83 23.23 17.57
CA GLY A 442 6.23 23.44 17.18
C GLY A 442 6.83 22.21 16.52
N LEU A 443 5.99 21.47 15.79
CA LEU A 443 6.39 20.42 14.87
C LEU A 443 6.52 21.07 13.51
N ASP A 444 7.71 21.05 12.93
CA ASP A 444 7.99 21.63 11.62
C ASP A 444 8.20 20.52 10.58
N ASN A 445 7.91 20.81 9.31
CA ASN A 445 8.25 19.90 8.23
C ASN A 445 9.74 19.95 7.92
N TYR A 446 10.44 18.86 8.20
CA TYR A 446 11.83 18.65 7.80
C TYR A 446 11.84 17.67 6.63
N PRO A 447 12.06 18.12 5.38
CA PRO A 447 11.97 17.24 4.21
C PRO A 447 12.90 16.05 4.31
N VAL A 448 12.42 14.89 3.89
CA VAL A 448 13.21 13.65 3.77
C VAL A 448 13.24 13.25 2.31
N ALA A 449 14.44 13.32 1.70
CA ALA A 449 14.64 13.01 0.28
C ALA A 449 14.45 11.52 0.02
N LYS A 450 13.62 11.19 -0.94
CA LYS A 450 13.43 9.84 -1.48
C LYS A 450 13.04 9.91 -2.94
N PHE A 451 13.52 8.97 -3.75
CA PHE A 451 13.12 8.84 -5.15
C PHE A 451 13.19 7.39 -5.62
N ARG A 452 12.47 7.08 -6.67
CA ARG A 452 12.62 5.89 -7.49
C ARG A 452 13.02 6.28 -8.92
N TYR A 453 13.45 5.30 -9.70
CA TYR A 453 13.81 5.52 -11.09
C TYR A 453 13.44 4.32 -11.97
N GLU A 454 13.14 4.57 -13.22
CA GLU A 454 12.98 3.59 -14.27
C GLU A 454 13.96 3.88 -15.40
N GLN A 455 14.69 2.87 -15.80
CA GLN A 455 15.68 2.97 -16.88
C GLN A 455 15.13 2.36 -18.17
N ASP A 456 15.15 3.14 -19.24
CA ASP A 456 15.06 2.57 -20.58
C ASP A 456 16.46 2.14 -21.04
N THR A 457 16.68 0.82 -21.01
CA THR A 457 17.99 0.23 -21.31
C THR A 457 18.41 0.40 -22.76
N ASP A 458 17.47 0.57 -23.69
CA ASP A 458 17.75 0.74 -25.12
C ASP A 458 18.25 2.14 -25.43
N TYR A 459 17.78 3.14 -24.70
CA TYR A 459 18.04 4.55 -24.96
C TYR A 459 18.95 5.23 -23.93
N LEU A 460 19.40 4.55 -22.88
CA LEU A 460 20.13 5.12 -21.73
C LEU A 460 19.40 6.29 -21.08
N GLU A 461 18.08 6.30 -21.21
CA GLU A 461 17.19 7.28 -20.60
C GLU A 461 16.72 6.78 -19.24
N VAL A 462 16.70 7.66 -18.26
CA VAL A 462 16.22 7.36 -16.91
C VAL A 462 15.15 8.39 -16.53
N ARG A 463 13.99 7.90 -16.15
CA ARG A 463 12.93 8.69 -15.53
C ARG A 463 13.08 8.62 -14.02
N PHE A 464 13.00 9.75 -13.36
CA PHE A 464 13.06 9.84 -11.91
C PHE A 464 11.70 10.29 -11.37
N THR A 465 11.22 9.58 -10.35
CA THR A 465 10.00 9.93 -9.60
C THR A 465 10.40 10.33 -8.19
N GLU A 466 10.14 11.57 -7.83
CA GLU A 466 10.32 12.11 -6.50
C GLU A 466 9.28 11.50 -5.56
N LEU A 467 9.70 11.07 -4.35
CA LEU A 467 8.89 10.41 -3.33
C LEU A 467 9.17 10.96 -1.93
N SER A 468 9.71 12.17 -1.85
CA SER A 468 10.12 12.80 -0.58
C SER A 468 8.91 13.17 0.27
N TYR A 469 9.11 13.28 1.57
CA TYR A 469 8.07 13.55 2.56
C TYR A 469 8.24 14.93 3.21
N TYR A 470 7.24 15.38 3.97
CA TYR A 470 7.24 16.60 4.76
C TYR A 470 7.43 17.87 3.91
N GLN A 471 6.59 17.99 2.88
CA GLN A 471 6.38 19.21 2.08
C GLN A 471 7.68 19.82 1.53
N PRO A 472 8.43 19.10 0.70
CA PRO A 472 9.52 19.72 -0.05
C PRO A 472 8.93 20.75 -1.04
N GLU A 473 9.60 21.90 -1.17
CA GLU A 473 9.21 22.99 -2.09
C GLU A 473 10.21 23.15 -3.23
N HIS A 474 11.44 22.65 -3.03
CA HIS A 474 12.52 22.75 -4.00
C HIS A 474 13.22 21.42 -4.17
N TRP A 475 13.63 21.14 -5.41
CA TRP A 475 14.31 19.93 -5.84
C TRP A 475 15.59 20.30 -6.56
N GLU A 476 16.69 19.62 -6.25
CA GLU A 476 17.97 19.74 -6.95
C GLU A 476 18.50 18.34 -7.21
N TRP A 477 18.62 17.98 -8.49
CA TRP A 477 19.16 16.71 -8.93
C TRP A 477 20.58 16.87 -9.45
N ASP A 478 21.45 15.93 -9.10
CA ASP A 478 22.76 15.70 -9.70
C ASP A 478 22.76 14.27 -10.25
N PHE A 479 22.89 14.11 -11.56
CA PHE A 479 22.84 12.80 -12.21
C PHE A 479 24.18 12.07 -12.25
N GLY A 480 25.24 12.63 -11.68
CA GLY A 480 26.56 12.03 -11.56
C GLY A 480 27.42 12.06 -12.82
N ASP A 481 26.91 12.57 -13.93
CA ASP A 481 27.64 12.79 -15.19
C ASP A 481 27.94 14.27 -15.46
N GLY A 482 27.57 15.15 -14.53
CA GLY A 482 27.64 16.59 -14.63
C GLY A 482 26.35 17.25 -15.10
N GLY A 483 25.33 16.45 -15.44
CA GLY A 483 23.96 16.92 -15.67
C GLY A 483 23.23 17.20 -14.36
N THR A 484 22.34 18.19 -14.35
CA THR A 484 21.54 18.58 -13.18
C THR A 484 20.12 18.95 -13.61
N SER A 485 19.14 18.87 -12.68
CA SER A 485 17.78 19.36 -12.89
C SER A 485 17.21 19.97 -11.61
N ILE A 486 16.21 20.85 -11.76
CA ILE A 486 15.39 21.39 -10.67
C ILE A 486 13.92 20.97 -10.82
N GLU A 487 13.61 20.14 -11.80
CA GLU A 487 12.27 19.61 -11.99
C GLU A 487 11.94 18.59 -10.91
N ARG A 488 10.69 18.51 -10.51
CA ARG A 488 10.23 17.54 -9.53
C ARG A 488 10.36 16.10 -10.05
N TYR A 489 10.02 15.87 -11.31
CA TYR A 489 10.03 14.58 -11.99
C TYR A 489 10.86 14.62 -13.27
N PRO A 490 12.20 14.68 -13.18
CA PRO A 490 13.02 14.82 -14.37
C PRO A 490 13.18 13.51 -15.13
N THR A 491 13.44 13.65 -16.43
CA THR A 491 13.97 12.58 -17.26
C THR A 491 15.38 12.98 -17.68
N HIS A 492 16.35 12.08 -17.54
CA HIS A 492 17.74 12.34 -17.89
C HIS A 492 18.27 11.33 -18.90
N GLN A 493 18.94 11.83 -19.95
CA GLN A 493 19.56 11.02 -20.99
C GLN A 493 21.08 10.97 -20.76
N TYR A 494 21.59 9.80 -20.39
CA TYR A 494 23.03 9.59 -20.29
C TYR A 494 23.67 9.41 -21.66
N GLU A 495 24.85 10.00 -21.86
CA GLU A 495 25.60 9.87 -23.12
C GLU A 495 26.32 8.50 -23.21
N ASN A 496 26.74 7.97 -22.08
CA ASN A 496 27.55 6.74 -21.99
C ASN A 496 26.96 5.76 -20.98
N LYS A 497 27.23 4.51 -21.24
CA LYS A 497 27.06 3.45 -20.23
C LYS A 497 28.07 3.66 -19.12
N GLY A 498 27.66 3.44 -17.86
CA GLY A 498 28.56 3.67 -16.72
C GLY A 498 27.87 3.48 -15.40
N VAL A 499 28.59 3.78 -14.35
CA VAL A 499 28.11 3.81 -12.98
C VAL A 499 28.04 5.28 -12.55
N TYR A 500 26.87 5.72 -12.14
CA TYR A 500 26.61 7.10 -11.77
C TYR A 500 26.03 7.17 -10.36
N GLU A 501 26.56 8.08 -9.54
CA GLU A 501 25.95 8.39 -8.26
C GLU A 501 24.95 9.53 -8.49
N VAL A 502 23.66 9.21 -8.40
CA VAL A 502 22.59 10.19 -8.58
C VAL A 502 22.10 10.64 -7.22
N CYS A 503 22.08 11.95 -7.02
CA CYS A 503 21.65 12.58 -5.79
C CYS A 503 20.43 13.46 -6.01
N LEU A 504 19.44 13.36 -5.11
CA LEU A 504 18.34 14.29 -4.97
C LEU A 504 18.50 15.06 -3.66
N THR A 505 18.55 16.38 -3.76
CA THR A 505 18.42 17.28 -2.61
C THR A 505 17.05 17.93 -2.66
N VAL A 506 16.31 17.82 -1.57
CA VAL A 506 15.03 18.51 -1.38
C VAL A 506 15.15 19.52 -0.25
N SER A 507 14.40 20.61 -0.34
CA SER A 507 14.39 21.64 0.71
C SER A 507 13.04 22.36 0.79
N ASN A 508 12.77 22.90 1.97
CA ASN A 508 11.76 23.90 2.26
C ASN A 508 12.37 25.01 3.15
N GLU A 509 11.54 25.88 3.73
CA GLU A 509 12.03 26.96 4.60
C GLU A 509 12.72 26.46 5.90
N ASN A 510 12.38 25.24 6.37
CA ASN A 510 12.89 24.70 7.63
C ASN A 510 14.25 24.02 7.50
N SER A 511 14.47 23.26 6.40
CA SER A 511 15.72 22.51 6.20
C SER A 511 15.91 22.00 4.77
N SER A 512 17.02 21.32 4.55
CA SER A 512 17.30 20.53 3.35
C SER A 512 17.78 19.13 3.72
N ASN A 513 17.46 18.15 2.85
CA ASN A 513 17.89 16.77 2.98
C ASN A 513 18.33 16.22 1.63
N THR A 514 19.37 15.39 1.62
CA THR A 514 19.92 14.80 0.39
C THR A 514 19.96 13.28 0.51
N THR A 515 19.52 12.59 -0.52
CA THR A 515 19.73 11.14 -0.69
C THR A 515 20.43 10.87 -2.00
N CYS A 516 21.37 9.89 -1.98
CA CYS A 516 22.11 9.50 -3.17
C CYS A 516 21.95 8.00 -3.41
N ARG A 517 21.89 7.62 -4.69
CA ARG A 517 21.82 6.23 -5.13
C ARG A 517 22.80 5.99 -6.28
N THR A 518 23.44 4.84 -6.26
CA THR A 518 24.31 4.43 -7.37
C THR A 518 23.47 3.74 -8.44
N LEU A 519 23.45 4.27 -9.65
CA LEU A 519 22.76 3.71 -10.81
C LEU A 519 23.78 3.13 -11.79
N ILE A 520 23.46 1.97 -12.34
CA ILE A 520 24.24 1.34 -13.41
C ILE A 520 23.49 1.54 -14.72
N ILE A 521 24.00 2.41 -15.56
CA ILE A 521 23.40 2.78 -16.84
C ILE A 521 24.00 1.92 -17.96
N GLY A 522 23.18 1.00 -18.50
CA GLY A 522 23.63 0.02 -19.48
C GLY A 522 24.60 -1.00 -18.89
N THR A 523 25.17 -1.87 -19.72
CA THR A 523 26.18 -2.84 -19.26
C THR A 523 27.56 -2.20 -19.18
N SER A 524 28.13 -2.06 -17.99
CA SER A 524 29.54 -1.72 -17.77
C SER A 524 30.43 -2.96 -17.70
N SER A 525 31.75 -2.79 -17.70
CA SER A 525 32.70 -3.91 -17.64
C SER A 525 32.61 -4.66 -16.29
N SER A 526 32.82 -5.99 -16.33
CA SER A 526 32.63 -6.89 -15.18
C SER A 526 33.35 -6.55 -13.89
N SER A 527 34.45 -5.79 -13.93
CA SER A 527 35.24 -5.46 -12.73
C SER A 527 34.64 -4.30 -11.90
N GLU A 528 33.88 -3.41 -12.52
CA GLU A 528 33.22 -2.29 -11.82
C GLU A 528 31.85 -2.72 -11.25
N VAL A 529 31.20 -3.69 -11.89
CA VAL A 529 29.89 -4.20 -11.49
C VAL A 529 29.97 -5.04 -10.21
N SER A 530 31.06 -5.79 -10.01
CA SER A 530 31.17 -6.72 -8.87
C SER A 530 31.12 -6.08 -7.49
N ASP A 531 31.55 -4.82 -7.38
CA ASP A 531 31.59 -4.09 -6.10
C ASP A 531 30.22 -3.43 -5.76
N ILE A 532 29.36 -3.24 -6.76
CA ILE A 532 28.10 -2.52 -6.65
C ILE A 532 26.93 -3.50 -6.54
N VAL A 533 26.99 -4.66 -7.23
CA VAL A 533 25.88 -5.62 -7.23
C VAL A 533 25.57 -6.11 -5.83
N GLY A 534 24.44 -5.72 -5.30
CA GLY A 534 23.86 -6.24 -4.08
C GLY A 534 23.24 -7.62 -4.35
N ILE A 535 23.85 -8.68 -3.81
CA ILE A 535 23.26 -10.02 -3.80
C ILE A 535 23.15 -10.48 -2.36
N SER A 536 21.92 -10.68 -1.91
CA SER A 536 21.62 -11.21 -0.59
C SER A 536 20.92 -12.56 -0.70
N LEU A 537 21.26 -13.47 0.18
CA LEU A 537 20.68 -14.82 0.24
C LEU A 537 20.06 -15.02 1.61
N TYR A 538 18.76 -15.40 1.65
CA TYR A 538 18.04 -15.62 2.89
C TYR A 538 17.08 -16.80 2.77
N PRO A 539 16.97 -17.65 3.81
CA PRO A 539 17.91 -17.73 4.93
C PRO A 539 19.26 -18.31 4.51
N ASN A 540 20.33 -17.98 5.18
CA ASN A 540 21.61 -18.65 5.02
C ASN A 540 22.24 -18.82 6.42
N PRO A 541 22.22 -20.01 7.04
CA PRO A 541 21.90 -21.34 6.44
C PRO A 541 20.46 -21.51 5.94
N VAL A 542 20.29 -22.32 4.90
CA VAL A 542 19.00 -22.63 4.27
C VAL A 542 18.59 -24.08 4.53
N ILE A 543 17.28 -24.31 4.79
CA ILE A 543 16.70 -25.66 4.90
C ILE A 543 16.27 -26.15 3.51
N ASP A 544 15.23 -25.62 2.91
CA ASP A 544 14.75 -26.08 1.62
C ASP A 544 14.64 -24.99 0.56
N ASP A 545 14.16 -23.80 0.92
CA ASP A 545 13.94 -22.72 -0.02
C ASP A 545 14.85 -21.53 0.28
N LEU A 546 15.60 -21.12 -0.74
CA LEU A 546 16.52 -20.00 -0.72
C LEU A 546 15.91 -18.84 -1.48
N LEU A 547 15.88 -17.71 -0.86
CA LEU A 547 15.56 -16.45 -1.47
C LEU A 547 16.85 -15.75 -1.88
N VAL A 548 16.97 -15.40 -3.14
CA VAL A 548 18.07 -14.61 -3.70
C VAL A 548 17.56 -13.24 -4.07
N ILE A 549 18.12 -12.22 -3.44
CA ILE A 549 17.79 -10.82 -3.71
C ILE A 549 18.92 -10.25 -4.55
N LEU A 550 18.57 -9.74 -5.72
CA LEU A 550 19.48 -8.97 -6.57
C LEU A 550 19.05 -7.51 -6.54
N SER A 551 19.85 -6.66 -5.88
CA SER A 551 19.65 -5.22 -5.82
C SER A 551 20.77 -4.49 -6.57
N ASP A 552 20.49 -3.23 -6.94
CA ASP A 552 21.46 -2.30 -7.53
C ASP A 552 22.06 -2.75 -8.89
N TYR A 553 21.49 -3.79 -9.52
CA TYR A 553 21.94 -4.29 -10.82
C TYR A 553 20.81 -4.97 -11.59
N LEU A 554 20.54 -4.51 -12.80
CA LEU A 554 19.56 -5.11 -13.73
C LEU A 554 20.30 -5.98 -14.76
N PRO A 555 20.30 -7.33 -14.63
CA PRO A 555 21.00 -8.19 -15.56
C PRO A 555 20.23 -8.33 -16.89
N GLU A 556 20.94 -8.37 -18.00
CA GLU A 556 20.35 -8.74 -19.29
C GLU A 556 20.01 -10.25 -19.35
N HIS A 557 20.91 -11.08 -18.81
CA HIS A 557 20.77 -12.54 -18.75
C HIS A 557 21.34 -13.07 -17.43
N GLY A 558 20.72 -12.65 -16.32
CA GLY A 558 21.16 -13.04 -14.98
C GLY A 558 21.03 -14.52 -14.72
N MET A 559 22.07 -15.13 -14.15
CA MET A 559 22.10 -16.55 -13.88
C MET A 559 22.89 -16.84 -12.61
N MET A 560 22.30 -17.61 -11.71
CA MET A 560 22.99 -18.13 -10.53
C MET A 560 23.35 -19.61 -10.72
N VAL A 561 24.58 -19.94 -10.42
CA VAL A 561 25.10 -21.29 -10.42
C VAL A 561 25.51 -21.67 -9.00
N ILE A 562 25.02 -22.79 -8.49
CA ILE A 562 25.43 -23.35 -7.20
C ILE A 562 26.33 -24.54 -7.43
N ARG A 563 27.49 -24.56 -6.74
CA ARG A 563 28.48 -25.60 -6.84
C ARG A 563 28.77 -26.25 -5.48
N ASP A 564 29.05 -27.55 -5.49
CA ASP A 564 29.56 -28.23 -4.31
C ASP A 564 31.03 -27.86 -4.03
N ILE A 565 31.55 -28.31 -2.89
CA ILE A 565 32.94 -28.03 -2.48
C ILE A 565 34.00 -28.65 -3.42
N GLN A 566 33.61 -29.52 -4.35
CA GLN A 566 34.46 -30.09 -5.42
C GLN A 566 34.37 -29.26 -6.70
N GLY A 567 33.60 -28.19 -6.73
CA GLY A 567 33.40 -27.31 -7.88
C GLY A 567 32.41 -27.84 -8.91
N ARG A 568 31.71 -28.95 -8.63
CA ARG A 568 30.68 -29.49 -9.53
C ARG A 568 29.42 -28.64 -9.43
N GLU A 569 28.86 -28.30 -10.58
CA GLU A 569 27.56 -27.63 -10.65
C GLU A 569 26.45 -28.56 -10.16
N VAL A 570 25.68 -28.10 -9.17
CA VAL A 570 24.56 -28.85 -8.59
C VAL A 570 23.22 -28.21 -8.89
N GLN A 571 23.22 -26.91 -9.20
CA GLN A 571 22.02 -26.20 -9.65
C GLN A 571 22.40 -24.99 -10.51
N ARG A 572 21.52 -24.67 -11.46
CA ARG A 572 21.59 -23.48 -12.30
C ARG A 572 20.19 -22.88 -12.41
N THR A 573 20.05 -21.58 -12.18
CA THR A 573 18.76 -20.88 -12.19
C THR A 573 18.94 -19.50 -12.80
N ASP A 574 18.02 -19.11 -13.66
CA ASP A 574 17.94 -17.74 -14.16
C ASP A 574 17.52 -16.80 -13.01
N ILE A 575 18.25 -15.72 -12.84
CA ILE A 575 18.05 -14.71 -11.81
C ILE A 575 17.71 -13.39 -12.48
N ARG A 576 16.63 -12.78 -12.04
CA ARG A 576 16.19 -11.47 -12.50
C ARG A 576 16.46 -10.44 -11.42
N TYR A 577 16.44 -9.18 -11.79
CA TYR A 577 16.44 -8.09 -10.82
C TYR A 577 15.33 -8.28 -9.79
N GLY A 578 15.64 -7.98 -8.54
CA GLY A 578 14.72 -8.20 -7.42
C GLY A 578 14.86 -9.62 -6.86
N TRP A 579 13.76 -10.27 -6.62
CA TRP A 579 13.67 -11.48 -5.82
C TRP A 579 13.51 -12.74 -6.67
N ASN A 580 14.25 -13.75 -6.28
CA ASN A 580 14.22 -15.03 -6.95
C ASN A 580 14.16 -16.14 -5.89
N SER A 581 13.17 -17.01 -5.96
CA SER A 581 13.05 -18.17 -5.08
C SER A 581 13.64 -19.39 -5.72
N LEU A 582 14.54 -20.06 -5.00
CA LEU A 582 15.22 -21.30 -5.45
C LEU A 582 14.91 -22.42 -4.45
N SER A 583 14.33 -23.52 -4.91
CA SER A 583 14.22 -24.71 -4.08
C SER A 583 15.54 -25.49 -4.08
N LEU A 584 16.06 -25.73 -2.89
CA LEU A 584 17.28 -26.48 -2.62
C LEU A 584 16.99 -27.80 -1.88
N ALA A 585 15.74 -28.23 -1.83
CA ALA A 585 15.30 -29.46 -1.14
C ALA A 585 16.01 -30.73 -1.64
N HIS A 586 16.50 -30.70 -2.87
CA HIS A 586 17.24 -31.84 -3.48
C HIS A 586 18.74 -31.87 -3.09
N LEU A 587 19.24 -30.80 -2.47
CA LEU A 587 20.65 -30.75 -2.05
C LEU A 587 20.81 -31.37 -0.67
N VAL A 588 21.93 -32.06 -0.46
CA VAL A 588 22.29 -32.59 0.86
C VAL A 588 22.86 -31.47 1.76
N SER A 589 22.75 -31.66 3.07
CA SER A 589 23.33 -30.71 4.03
C SER A 589 24.83 -30.55 3.79
N GLY A 590 25.30 -29.31 3.76
CA GLY A 590 26.68 -29.00 3.43
C GLY A 590 26.96 -27.56 3.07
N VAL A 591 28.19 -27.31 2.68
CA VAL A 591 28.64 -26.00 2.21
C VAL A 591 28.71 -26.00 0.70
N TYR A 592 28.19 -24.95 0.11
CA TYR A 592 28.14 -24.71 -1.32
C TYR A 592 28.73 -23.35 -1.65
N VAL A 593 29.12 -23.16 -2.91
CA VAL A 593 29.50 -21.85 -3.45
C VAL A 593 28.43 -21.46 -4.47
N TRP A 594 27.89 -20.28 -4.33
CA TRP A 594 27.06 -19.68 -5.37
C TRP A 594 27.89 -18.71 -6.21
N GLU A 595 27.60 -18.66 -7.50
CA GLU A 595 28.22 -17.78 -8.48
C GLU A 595 27.11 -17.09 -9.27
N PHE A 596 27.19 -15.78 -9.43
CA PHE A 596 26.24 -15.01 -10.24
C PHE A 596 26.92 -14.52 -11.52
N TYR A 597 26.24 -14.73 -12.62
CA TYR A 597 26.66 -14.35 -13.96
C TYR A 597 25.61 -13.47 -14.64
N ASP A 598 26.06 -12.57 -15.53
CA ASP A 598 25.19 -11.96 -16.52
C ASP A 598 25.65 -12.42 -17.91
N GLY A 599 24.84 -13.26 -18.55
CA GLY A 599 25.21 -13.98 -19.75
C GLY A 599 26.44 -14.87 -19.51
N LYS A 600 27.58 -14.48 -20.06
CA LYS A 600 28.88 -15.19 -19.90
C LYS A 600 29.84 -14.48 -18.93
N VAL A 601 29.44 -13.35 -18.41
CA VAL A 601 30.27 -12.52 -17.53
C VAL A 601 30.05 -12.94 -16.08
N PHE A 602 31.12 -13.36 -15.42
CA PHE A 602 31.09 -13.59 -13.97
C PHE A 602 30.99 -12.25 -13.23
N ILE A 603 30.04 -12.13 -12.31
CA ILE A 603 29.79 -10.89 -11.54
C ILE A 603 30.23 -11.04 -10.08
N LYS A 604 29.71 -12.05 -9.38
CA LYS A 604 29.94 -12.20 -7.93
C LYS A 604 29.80 -13.66 -7.50
N SER A 605 30.42 -14.00 -6.36
CA SER A 605 30.23 -15.29 -5.71
C SER A 605 30.21 -15.17 -4.20
N GLY A 606 29.72 -16.20 -3.54
CA GLY A 606 29.73 -16.26 -2.08
C GLY A 606 29.45 -17.67 -1.56
N LYS A 607 29.36 -17.76 -0.23
CA LYS A 607 29.12 -19.01 0.48
C LYS A 607 27.63 -19.22 0.72
N LEU A 608 27.17 -20.44 0.54
CA LEU A 608 25.83 -20.93 0.88
C LEU A 608 25.98 -22.14 1.82
N VAL A 609 25.18 -22.16 2.89
CA VAL A 609 25.14 -23.29 3.83
C VAL A 609 23.75 -23.91 3.76
N LYS A 610 23.66 -25.21 3.45
CA LYS A 610 22.44 -26.03 3.45
C LYS A 610 22.40 -26.88 4.73
N GLU A 611 21.33 -26.78 5.51
CA GLU A 611 21.03 -27.59 6.69
C GLU A 611 20.16 -28.78 6.36
#